data_4aa48b00082288df9710046e17a881d8
#
_entry.id   4aa48b00082288df9710046e17a881d8
#
_cell.length_a   1.000
_cell.length_b   1.000
_cell.length_c   1.000
_cell.angle_alpha   90.00
_cell.angle_beta   90.00
_cell.angle_gamma   90.00
#
_symmetry.space_group_name_H-M   'P 1'
#
loop_
_entity.id
_entity.type
_entity.pdbx_description
1 polymer ?
#
loop_
_entity_poly.entity_id
_entity_poly.type
_entity_poly.pdbx_seq_one_letter_code
_entity_poly.pdbx_strand_id
1 'polypeptide(L)'
;LFRSICKLGLKAKILTHIRCHMDDARVAVETGVDGVDVVIGTSQFLRQYSHGKDMNYIAQSAIEVIEFVKSKGIEIRFSSEDSFRSDLVDLLNIYRTVDKIGVNRVGIADTVGCANPRQVYELVRTLKSVVKCDIECHFHNDTGCAIANAYTALEGGARLIDVSVLGIGERNGITPLGGLMARMIAADREYVLSKYKVHKLRDIENLVAEAVQVNIPFNNPITGFCAFTHKAGIHAKAILANPSTYEILSPSDFGLTRYIHFANRLTGWNAIKSRVDQLNLHLTDEQCKEVTNKIKKLGDVRQLNIDDVDSIIKDFHADMSTPLLKSNGAEEEPDVKKQKV
;
A
#
# COMPACT_ATOMS: atom_id res chain seq x y z
N LEU A 1 17.97 9.32 -20.41
CA LEU A 1 16.86 9.38 -19.46
C LEU A 1 17.03 10.50 -18.44
N PHE A 2 18.05 10.49 -17.56
CA PHE A 2 18.26 11.50 -16.51
C PHE A 2 18.30 12.93 -17.04
N ARG A 3 19.07 13.20 -18.09
CA ARG A 3 19.11 14.54 -18.74
C ARG A 3 17.73 15.02 -19.19
N SER A 4 16.88 14.12 -19.67
CA SER A 4 15.51 14.46 -20.10
C SER A 4 14.61 14.77 -18.90
N ILE A 5 14.71 14.00 -17.83
CA ILE A 5 13.94 14.22 -16.58
C ILE A 5 14.36 15.55 -15.93
N CYS A 6 15.66 15.82 -15.80
CA CYS A 6 16.17 17.07 -15.22
C CYS A 6 15.67 18.31 -15.98
N LYS A 7 15.51 18.23 -17.31
CA LYS A 7 15.00 19.33 -18.15
C LYS A 7 13.50 19.62 -17.95
N LEU A 8 12.75 18.75 -17.25
CA LEU A 8 11.33 18.98 -16.97
C LEU A 8 11.09 20.09 -15.93
N GLY A 9 12.11 20.54 -15.21
CA GLY A 9 11.98 21.60 -14.19
C GLY A 9 11.09 21.19 -13.02
N LEU A 10 11.15 19.94 -12.59
CA LEU A 10 10.36 19.40 -11.49
C LEU A 10 10.77 20.04 -10.16
N LYS A 11 9.83 20.15 -9.23
CA LYS A 11 10.12 20.58 -7.85
C LYS A 11 10.84 19.50 -7.03
N ALA A 12 10.66 18.22 -7.41
CA ALA A 12 11.35 17.11 -6.80
C ALA A 12 12.83 17.13 -7.22
N LYS A 13 13.72 16.84 -6.28
CA LYS A 13 15.12 16.62 -6.58
C LYS A 13 15.29 15.30 -7.34
N ILE A 14 16.06 15.33 -8.40
CA ILE A 14 16.37 14.16 -9.23
C ILE A 14 17.73 13.63 -8.79
N LEU A 15 17.73 12.41 -8.27
CA LEU A 15 18.94 11.72 -7.84
C LEU A 15 19.18 10.51 -8.72
N THR A 16 20.46 10.09 -8.81
CA THR A 16 20.84 8.84 -9.48
C THR A 16 21.73 7.98 -8.59
N HIS A 17 21.53 6.67 -8.66
CA HIS A 17 22.42 5.72 -8.04
C HIS A 17 23.68 5.51 -8.87
N ILE A 18 24.84 5.40 -8.21
CA ILE A 18 26.11 5.03 -8.82
C ILE A 18 26.84 4.01 -7.93
N ARG A 19 27.61 3.15 -8.54
CA ARG A 19 28.62 2.38 -7.81
C ARG A 19 29.65 3.35 -7.22
N CYS A 20 30.27 2.96 -6.11
CA CYS A 20 31.36 3.72 -5.51
C CYS A 20 32.62 3.69 -6.41
N HIS A 21 32.51 4.35 -7.56
CA HIS A 21 33.52 4.37 -8.61
C HIS A 21 33.56 5.73 -9.31
N MET A 22 34.77 6.24 -9.57
CA MET A 22 34.97 7.59 -10.11
C MET A 22 34.36 7.80 -11.49
N ASP A 23 34.40 6.79 -12.37
CA ASP A 23 33.84 6.92 -13.72
C ASP A 23 32.33 7.06 -13.68
N ASP A 24 31.66 6.29 -12.81
CA ASP A 24 30.20 6.41 -12.60
C ASP A 24 29.87 7.81 -12.07
N ALA A 25 30.66 8.35 -11.14
CA ALA A 25 30.46 9.68 -10.58
C ALA A 25 30.60 10.79 -11.64
N ARG A 26 31.56 10.68 -12.53
CA ARG A 26 31.75 11.64 -13.66
C ARG A 26 30.52 11.64 -14.57
N VAL A 27 30.06 10.45 -14.98
CA VAL A 27 28.87 10.31 -15.84
C VAL A 27 27.62 10.86 -15.14
N ALA A 28 27.44 10.57 -13.85
CA ALA A 28 26.29 11.07 -13.09
C ALA A 28 26.26 12.61 -13.06
N VAL A 29 27.36 13.25 -12.72
CA VAL A 29 27.49 14.72 -12.66
C VAL A 29 27.13 15.37 -14.01
N GLU A 30 27.56 14.78 -15.14
CA GLU A 30 27.27 15.29 -16.48
C GLU A 30 25.79 15.21 -16.87
N THR A 31 24.97 14.44 -16.16
CA THR A 31 23.52 14.31 -16.45
C THR A 31 22.71 15.50 -15.99
N GLY A 32 23.24 16.30 -15.05
CA GLY A 32 22.55 17.47 -14.47
C GLY A 32 21.59 17.10 -13.34
N VAL A 33 21.80 15.95 -12.66
CA VAL A 33 21.02 15.54 -11.47
C VAL A 33 21.31 16.46 -10.28
N ASP A 34 20.35 16.59 -9.38
CA ASP A 34 20.46 17.38 -8.16
C ASP A 34 21.28 16.66 -7.08
N GLY A 35 21.35 15.33 -7.15
CA GLY A 35 22.06 14.51 -6.18
C GLY A 35 22.50 13.16 -6.73
N VAL A 36 23.45 12.58 -6.02
CA VAL A 36 24.02 11.27 -6.32
C VAL A 36 23.96 10.39 -5.09
N ASP A 37 23.51 9.16 -5.26
CA ASP A 37 23.57 8.11 -4.25
C ASP A 37 24.69 7.13 -4.59
N VAL A 38 25.74 7.16 -3.79
CA VAL A 38 26.92 6.31 -3.93
C VAL A 38 26.71 5.04 -3.14
N VAL A 39 26.72 3.89 -3.82
CA VAL A 39 26.42 2.59 -3.22
C VAL A 39 27.62 1.65 -3.29
N ILE A 40 27.90 0.97 -2.17
CA ILE A 40 28.87 -0.15 -2.14
C ILE A 40 28.49 -1.15 -1.03
N GLY A 41 28.66 -2.44 -1.31
CA GLY A 41 28.40 -3.51 -0.35
C GLY A 41 29.45 -3.57 0.76
N THR A 42 29.02 -3.62 2.00
CA THR A 42 29.92 -3.70 3.17
C THR A 42 29.89 -5.06 3.86
N SER A 43 28.88 -5.89 3.61
CA SER A 43 28.82 -7.23 4.20
C SER A 43 29.94 -8.15 3.70
N GLN A 44 30.33 -9.11 4.50
CA GLN A 44 31.32 -10.11 4.10
C GLN A 44 30.90 -10.83 2.80
N PHE A 45 29.60 -11.09 2.63
CA PHE A 45 29.07 -11.73 1.42
C PHE A 45 29.36 -10.89 0.17
N LEU A 46 29.03 -9.60 0.18
CA LEU A 46 29.26 -8.73 -0.97
C LEU A 46 30.75 -8.44 -1.19
N ARG A 47 31.52 -8.25 -0.11
CA ARG A 47 32.96 -8.09 -0.21
C ARG A 47 33.65 -9.30 -0.83
N GLN A 48 33.21 -10.52 -0.49
CA GLN A 48 33.84 -11.74 -0.99
C GLN A 48 33.35 -12.15 -2.39
N TYR A 49 32.04 -12.06 -2.63
CA TYR A 49 31.42 -12.67 -3.82
C TYR A 49 30.94 -11.68 -4.88
N SER A 50 30.87 -10.37 -4.56
CA SER A 50 30.46 -9.35 -5.53
C SER A 50 31.64 -8.55 -6.07
N HIS A 51 32.27 -7.72 -5.25
CA HIS A 51 33.29 -6.78 -5.74
C HIS A 51 34.73 -7.10 -5.32
N GLY A 52 34.97 -8.02 -4.41
CA GLY A 52 36.33 -8.44 -4.01
C GLY A 52 37.16 -7.37 -3.26
N LYS A 53 36.50 -6.40 -2.62
CA LYS A 53 37.19 -5.28 -1.96
C LYS A 53 37.10 -5.39 -0.44
N ASP A 54 38.17 -4.98 0.23
CA ASP A 54 38.20 -4.86 1.70
C ASP A 54 37.66 -3.49 2.18
N MET A 55 37.51 -3.32 3.49
CA MET A 55 36.99 -2.07 4.08
C MET A 55 37.91 -0.89 3.88
N ASN A 56 39.23 -1.09 3.78
CA ASN A 56 40.18 0.00 3.53
C ASN A 56 39.99 0.56 2.13
N TYR A 57 39.86 -0.32 1.13
CA TYR A 57 39.56 0.06 -0.25
C TYR A 57 38.21 0.81 -0.32
N ILE A 58 37.18 0.28 0.35
CA ILE A 58 35.84 0.88 0.38
C ILE A 58 35.90 2.30 0.94
N ALA A 59 36.61 2.49 2.07
CA ALA A 59 36.76 3.81 2.69
C ALA A 59 37.51 4.79 1.77
N GLN A 60 38.60 4.36 1.17
CA GLN A 60 39.39 5.22 0.28
C GLN A 60 38.58 5.60 -0.99
N SER A 61 37.93 4.65 -1.63
CA SER A 61 37.08 4.94 -2.80
C SER A 61 35.91 5.84 -2.47
N ALA A 62 35.28 5.64 -1.30
CA ALA A 62 34.19 6.48 -0.83
C ALA A 62 34.67 7.95 -0.65
N ILE A 63 35.82 8.15 -0.02
CA ILE A 63 36.41 9.50 0.15
C ILE A 63 36.59 10.17 -1.21
N GLU A 64 37.27 9.52 -2.15
CA GLU A 64 37.58 10.10 -3.46
C GLU A 64 36.30 10.44 -4.25
N VAL A 65 35.33 9.55 -4.30
CA VAL A 65 34.08 9.77 -5.02
C VAL A 65 33.24 10.86 -4.37
N ILE A 66 33.13 10.86 -3.04
CA ILE A 66 32.35 11.85 -2.30
C ILE A 66 32.96 13.26 -2.49
N GLU A 67 34.28 13.40 -2.33
CA GLU A 67 34.96 14.69 -2.51
C GLU A 67 34.80 15.22 -3.94
N PHE A 68 34.90 14.35 -4.94
CA PHE A 68 34.66 14.73 -6.32
C PHE A 68 33.24 15.26 -6.55
N VAL A 69 32.19 14.51 -6.12
CA VAL A 69 30.81 14.92 -6.31
C VAL A 69 30.50 16.22 -5.57
N LYS A 70 30.99 16.35 -4.33
CA LYS A 70 30.87 17.58 -3.54
C LYS A 70 31.54 18.79 -4.22
N SER A 71 32.69 18.59 -4.85
CA SER A 71 33.39 19.68 -5.59
C SER A 71 32.54 20.25 -6.74
N LYS A 72 31.48 19.52 -7.17
CA LYS A 72 30.54 19.96 -8.19
C LYS A 72 29.29 20.63 -7.63
N GLY A 73 29.20 20.78 -6.32
CA GLY A 73 28.04 21.37 -5.64
C GLY A 73 26.77 20.53 -5.66
N ILE A 74 26.91 19.23 -5.89
CA ILE A 74 25.80 18.27 -6.01
C ILE A 74 25.57 17.58 -4.67
N GLU A 75 24.30 17.34 -4.33
CA GLU A 75 23.92 16.62 -3.11
C GLU A 75 24.41 15.16 -3.17
N ILE A 76 24.84 14.63 -2.02
CA ILE A 76 25.39 13.27 -1.99
C ILE A 76 24.85 12.47 -0.81
N ARG A 77 24.43 11.23 -1.12
CA ARG A 77 24.15 10.15 -0.17
C ARG A 77 25.24 9.09 -0.32
N PHE A 78 25.69 8.54 0.78
CA PHE A 78 26.50 7.33 0.79
C PHE A 78 25.71 6.19 1.42
N SER A 79 25.51 5.10 0.70
CA SER A 79 24.74 3.95 1.14
C SER A 79 25.60 2.69 1.24
N SER A 80 25.47 2.00 2.36
CA SER A 80 25.97 0.63 2.52
C SER A 80 24.94 -0.37 2.02
N GLU A 81 25.26 -1.14 1.01
CA GLU A 81 24.49 -2.31 0.63
C GLU A 81 24.68 -3.44 1.64
N ASP A 82 23.58 -4.14 1.99
CA ASP A 82 23.56 -5.25 2.93
C ASP A 82 24.00 -4.87 4.36
N SER A 83 23.52 -3.72 4.84
CA SER A 83 23.90 -3.15 6.13
C SER A 83 23.59 -4.07 7.29
N PHE A 84 22.47 -4.81 7.24
CA PHE A 84 22.01 -5.68 8.35
C PHE A 84 22.80 -6.99 8.49
N ARG A 85 23.63 -7.33 7.50
CA ARG A 85 24.56 -8.47 7.57
C ARG A 85 26.03 -8.03 7.57
N SER A 86 26.29 -6.73 7.65
CA SER A 86 27.62 -6.14 7.77
C SER A 86 28.11 -6.19 9.22
N ASP A 87 29.43 -6.21 9.40
CA ASP A 87 30.01 -6.02 10.73
C ASP A 87 29.67 -4.61 11.25
N LEU A 88 29.16 -4.53 12.47
CA LEU A 88 28.68 -3.28 13.03
C LEU A 88 29.80 -2.23 13.21
N VAL A 89 30.99 -2.67 13.59
CA VAL A 89 32.12 -1.76 13.83
C VAL A 89 32.60 -1.17 12.49
N ASP A 90 32.74 -2.02 11.48
CA ASP A 90 33.09 -1.61 10.11
C ASP A 90 32.05 -0.62 9.58
N LEU A 91 30.77 -0.93 9.75
CA LEU A 91 29.66 -0.10 9.29
C LEU A 91 29.65 1.29 9.98
N LEU A 92 29.79 1.34 11.28
CA LEU A 92 29.83 2.61 12.01
C LEU A 92 31.08 3.43 11.67
N ASN A 93 32.22 2.79 11.42
CA ASN A 93 33.45 3.48 11.03
C ASN A 93 33.34 4.12 9.65
N ILE A 94 32.78 3.42 8.66
CA ILE A 94 32.60 4.00 7.33
C ILE A 94 31.60 5.15 7.37
N TYR A 95 30.48 5.04 8.07
CA TYR A 95 29.52 6.13 8.20
C TYR A 95 30.08 7.35 8.92
N ARG A 96 30.85 7.16 9.99
CA ARG A 96 31.56 8.25 10.66
C ARG A 96 32.55 8.94 9.73
N THR A 97 33.22 8.20 8.86
CA THR A 97 34.18 8.73 7.90
C THR A 97 33.49 9.60 6.86
N VAL A 98 32.41 9.10 6.23
CA VAL A 98 31.67 9.86 5.20
C VAL A 98 30.91 11.06 5.79
N ASP A 99 30.38 10.95 7.01
CA ASP A 99 29.78 12.09 7.73
C ASP A 99 30.78 13.22 7.98
N LYS A 100 32.02 12.88 8.35
CA LYS A 100 33.10 13.88 8.52
C LYS A 100 33.47 14.60 7.23
N ILE A 101 33.41 13.94 6.09
CA ILE A 101 33.62 14.55 4.76
C ILE A 101 32.43 15.46 4.42
N GLY A 102 31.28 15.23 5.04
CA GLY A 102 30.08 16.05 4.93
C GLY A 102 29.16 15.63 3.81
N VAL A 103 28.80 14.35 3.77
CA VAL A 103 27.66 13.88 2.97
C VAL A 103 26.36 14.49 3.50
N ASN A 104 25.39 14.66 2.62
CA ASN A 104 24.07 15.17 3.02
C ASN A 104 23.27 14.07 3.77
N ARG A 105 23.46 12.82 3.38
CA ARG A 105 22.77 11.66 3.96
C ARG A 105 23.66 10.42 3.97
N VAL A 106 23.37 9.55 4.90
CA VAL A 106 23.84 8.15 4.90
C VAL A 106 22.66 7.21 4.71
N GLY A 107 22.84 6.18 3.91
CA GLY A 107 21.81 5.19 3.58
C GLY A 107 22.06 3.85 4.25
N ILE A 108 21.04 3.27 4.88
CA ILE A 108 21.04 1.90 5.41
C ILE A 108 20.16 1.04 4.51
N ALA A 109 20.70 -0.07 4.00
CA ALA A 109 19.94 -0.97 3.15
C ALA A 109 19.78 -2.37 3.76
N ASP A 110 18.54 -2.82 3.89
CA ASP A 110 18.17 -4.22 4.10
C ASP A 110 18.03 -4.91 2.74
N THR A 111 19.17 -5.16 2.12
CA THR A 111 19.27 -5.60 0.72
C THR A 111 18.60 -6.94 0.45
N VAL A 112 18.55 -7.83 1.45
CA VAL A 112 17.95 -9.17 1.30
C VAL A 112 16.64 -9.35 2.07
N GLY A 113 16.12 -8.28 2.67
CA GLY A 113 14.84 -8.30 3.39
C GLY A 113 14.86 -9.18 4.64
N CYS A 114 16.01 -9.27 5.34
CA CYS A 114 16.18 -10.13 6.51
C CYS A 114 15.97 -9.42 7.86
N ALA A 115 15.95 -8.09 7.86
CA ALA A 115 15.83 -7.31 9.08
C ALA A 115 14.41 -7.38 9.66
N ASN A 116 14.32 -7.35 10.98
CA ASN A 116 13.08 -7.16 11.71
C ASN A 116 13.02 -5.75 12.33
N PRO A 117 11.83 -5.27 12.75
CA PRO A 117 11.69 -3.92 13.29
C PRO A 117 12.61 -3.59 14.46
N ARG A 118 12.85 -4.55 15.37
CA ARG A 118 13.74 -4.34 16.51
C ARG A 118 15.18 -4.06 16.07
N GLN A 119 15.72 -4.88 15.18
CA GLN A 119 17.05 -4.68 14.62
C GLN A 119 17.17 -3.33 13.91
N VAL A 120 16.12 -2.94 13.16
CA VAL A 120 16.06 -1.64 12.48
C VAL A 120 16.13 -0.50 13.50
N TYR A 121 15.30 -0.54 14.54
CA TYR A 121 15.31 0.50 15.58
C TYR A 121 16.68 0.63 16.23
N GLU A 122 17.27 -0.49 16.64
CA GLU A 122 18.58 -0.53 17.30
C GLU A 122 19.69 0.04 16.40
N LEU A 123 19.74 -0.35 15.13
CA LEU A 123 20.75 0.13 14.20
C LEU A 123 20.59 1.63 13.89
N VAL A 124 19.38 2.08 13.60
CA VAL A 124 19.09 3.50 13.30
C VAL A 124 19.41 4.38 14.51
N ARG A 125 19.00 3.99 15.71
CA ARG A 125 19.31 4.70 16.95
C ARG A 125 20.81 4.78 17.21
N THR A 126 21.53 3.67 17.00
CA THR A 126 22.99 3.62 17.14
C THR A 126 23.66 4.56 16.14
N LEU A 127 23.26 4.47 14.87
CA LEU A 127 23.83 5.32 13.83
C LEU A 127 23.54 6.81 14.06
N LYS A 128 22.33 7.15 14.54
CA LYS A 128 21.97 8.53 14.88
C LYS A 128 22.86 9.16 15.95
N SER A 129 23.45 8.34 16.82
CA SER A 129 24.41 8.81 17.81
C SER A 129 25.84 9.03 17.25
N VAL A 130 26.10 8.51 16.05
CA VAL A 130 27.44 8.49 15.42
C VAL A 130 27.57 9.55 14.32
N VAL A 131 26.48 9.80 13.56
CA VAL A 131 26.47 10.74 12.42
C VAL A 131 25.61 11.98 12.71
N LYS A 132 25.95 13.09 12.06
CA LYS A 132 25.20 14.36 12.15
C LYS A 132 24.27 14.56 10.96
N CYS A 133 24.62 13.99 9.82
CA CYS A 133 23.81 14.05 8.61
C CYS A 133 22.48 13.27 8.75
N ASP A 134 21.59 13.42 7.78
CA ASP A 134 20.33 12.70 7.76
C ASP A 134 20.56 11.22 7.47
N ILE A 135 19.67 10.38 8.02
CA ILE A 135 19.65 8.93 7.78
C ILE A 135 18.49 8.63 6.85
N GLU A 136 18.77 7.88 5.79
CA GLU A 136 17.81 7.34 4.83
C GLU A 136 17.83 5.81 4.87
N CYS A 137 16.67 5.17 4.76
CA CYS A 137 16.58 3.73 4.88
C CYS A 137 15.86 3.09 3.69
N HIS A 138 16.38 1.94 3.27
CA HIS A 138 15.89 1.14 2.16
C HIS A 138 15.61 -0.28 2.62
N PHE A 139 14.37 -0.76 2.48
CA PHE A 139 13.97 -2.08 2.98
C PHE A 139 13.33 -2.92 1.88
N HIS A 140 13.92 -4.08 1.60
CA HIS A 140 13.28 -5.12 0.78
C HIS A 140 12.24 -5.88 1.57
N ASN A 141 11.28 -6.48 0.86
CA ASN A 141 10.07 -7.08 1.45
C ASN A 141 10.07 -8.62 1.42
N ASP A 142 11.24 -9.26 1.35
CA ASP A 142 11.36 -10.71 1.23
C ASP A 142 10.70 -11.48 2.38
N THR A 143 10.77 -10.93 3.59
CA THR A 143 10.11 -11.50 4.79
C THR A 143 8.79 -10.82 5.17
N GLY A 144 8.27 -9.91 4.32
CA GLY A 144 7.03 -9.18 4.59
C GLY A 144 7.16 -8.04 5.61
N CYS A 145 8.37 -7.66 6.03
CA CYS A 145 8.59 -6.68 7.08
C CYS A 145 8.84 -5.24 6.57
N ALA A 146 8.89 -4.99 5.28
CA ALA A 146 9.34 -3.71 4.74
C ALA A 146 8.56 -2.49 5.28
N ILE A 147 7.23 -2.53 5.35
CA ILE A 147 6.41 -1.43 5.90
C ILE A 147 6.71 -1.23 7.40
N ALA A 148 6.77 -2.32 8.16
CA ALA A 148 7.05 -2.25 9.60
C ALA A 148 8.45 -1.71 9.86
N ASN A 149 9.45 -2.19 9.12
CA ASN A 149 10.82 -1.73 9.17
C ASN A 149 10.94 -0.24 8.83
N ALA A 150 10.30 0.20 7.74
CA ALA A 150 10.30 1.59 7.30
C ALA A 150 9.72 2.53 8.36
N TYR A 151 8.57 2.17 8.92
CA TYR A 151 7.96 2.97 9.98
C TYR A 151 8.82 2.99 11.25
N THR A 152 9.36 1.84 11.66
CA THR A 152 10.26 1.74 12.82
C THR A 152 11.57 2.52 12.63
N ALA A 153 12.08 2.60 11.39
CA ALA A 153 13.23 3.44 11.09
C ALA A 153 12.94 4.93 11.37
N LEU A 154 11.74 5.42 10.99
CA LEU A 154 11.31 6.79 11.32
C LEU A 154 11.24 7.00 12.85
N GLU A 155 10.68 6.04 13.59
CA GLU A 155 10.67 6.08 15.07
C GLU A 155 12.10 6.07 15.65
N GLY A 156 13.01 5.36 15.00
CA GLY A 156 14.45 5.33 15.36
C GLY A 156 15.20 6.62 15.09
N GLY A 157 14.65 7.52 14.27
CA GLY A 157 15.24 8.81 13.93
C GLY A 157 15.76 8.93 12.50
N ALA A 158 15.44 7.99 11.60
CA ALA A 158 15.62 8.17 10.17
C ALA A 158 14.70 9.29 9.67
N ARG A 159 15.17 10.03 8.67
CA ARG A 159 14.42 11.15 8.11
C ARG A 159 13.81 10.85 6.75
N LEU A 160 14.37 9.90 6.03
CA LEU A 160 13.94 9.53 4.69
C LEU A 160 13.78 8.01 4.60
N ILE A 161 12.81 7.60 3.81
CA ILE A 161 12.56 6.18 3.47
C ILE A 161 12.44 6.06 1.97
N ASP A 162 13.16 5.11 1.40
CA ASP A 162 13.01 4.71 0.01
C ASP A 162 11.73 3.90 -0.16
N VAL A 163 10.86 4.33 -1.03
CA VAL A 163 9.61 3.66 -1.35
C VAL A 163 9.42 3.55 -2.86
N SER A 164 8.65 2.59 -3.29
CA SER A 164 8.16 2.52 -4.67
C SER A 164 6.65 2.40 -4.72
N VAL A 165 6.08 2.85 -5.83
CA VAL A 165 4.64 2.67 -6.08
C VAL A 165 4.36 1.18 -6.21
N LEU A 166 3.36 0.66 -5.49
CA LEU A 166 3.02 -0.77 -5.39
C LEU A 166 4.14 -1.65 -4.78
N GLY A 167 5.19 -1.05 -4.23
CA GLY A 167 6.32 -1.81 -3.70
C GLY A 167 7.18 -2.49 -4.76
N ILE A 168 7.10 -2.04 -6.02
CA ILE A 168 7.84 -2.66 -7.12
C ILE A 168 9.35 -2.55 -6.87
N GLY A 169 10.05 -3.66 -7.03
CA GLY A 169 11.47 -3.78 -6.84
C GLY A 169 11.93 -5.23 -7.09
N GLU A 170 13.19 -5.50 -6.86
CA GLU A 170 13.73 -6.85 -7.04
C GLU A 170 13.09 -7.85 -6.07
N ARG A 171 12.97 -9.09 -6.51
CA ARG A 171 12.37 -10.23 -5.77
C ARG A 171 10.95 -9.90 -5.27
N ASN A 172 10.77 -9.72 -3.96
CA ASN A 172 9.48 -9.35 -3.35
C ASN A 172 9.26 -7.82 -3.23
N GLY A 173 10.11 -7.03 -3.90
CA GLY A 173 10.01 -5.58 -3.93
C GLY A 173 10.57 -4.89 -2.69
N ILE A 174 10.21 -3.61 -2.55
CA ILE A 174 10.63 -2.76 -1.44
C ILE A 174 9.41 -2.19 -0.71
N THR A 175 9.63 -1.30 0.24
CA THR A 175 8.55 -0.62 0.98
C THR A 175 7.54 0.01 0.02
N PRO A 176 6.26 -0.45 -0.01
CA PRO A 176 5.24 0.14 -0.86
C PRO A 176 4.77 1.50 -0.32
N LEU A 177 4.72 2.49 -1.20
CA LEU A 177 4.30 3.86 -0.87
C LEU A 177 2.93 3.88 -0.15
N GLY A 178 1.92 3.24 -0.73
CA GLY A 178 0.57 3.19 -0.15
C GLY A 178 0.55 2.56 1.24
N GLY A 179 1.30 1.46 1.43
CA GLY A 179 1.40 0.78 2.71
C GLY A 179 2.06 1.63 3.81
N LEU A 180 3.14 2.33 3.47
CA LEU A 180 3.78 3.25 4.41
C LEU A 180 2.86 4.43 4.76
N MET A 181 2.17 5.03 3.78
CA MET A 181 1.20 6.10 4.02
C MET A 181 0.06 5.63 4.95
N ALA A 182 -0.48 4.43 4.73
CA ALA A 182 -1.50 3.86 5.61
C ALA A 182 -1.01 3.74 7.05
N ARG A 183 0.20 3.23 7.27
CA ARG A 183 0.79 3.11 8.60
C ARG A 183 1.05 4.47 9.26
N MET A 184 1.53 5.43 8.51
CA MET A 184 1.79 6.78 9.01
C MET A 184 0.50 7.51 9.38
N ILE A 185 -0.57 7.40 8.57
CA ILE A 185 -1.89 7.98 8.88
C ILE A 185 -2.47 7.38 10.18
N ALA A 186 -2.32 6.08 10.38
CA ALA A 186 -2.76 5.44 11.62
C ALA A 186 -2.01 5.94 12.86
N ALA A 187 -0.83 6.54 12.71
CA ALA A 187 -0.05 7.12 13.79
C ALA A 187 -0.31 8.63 13.97
N ASP A 188 -0.30 9.38 12.88
CA ASP A 188 -0.54 10.84 12.87
C ASP A 188 -1.22 11.26 11.55
N ARG A 189 -2.54 11.18 11.55
CA ARG A 189 -3.37 11.51 10.40
C ARG A 189 -3.22 12.97 9.95
N GLU A 190 -3.22 13.90 10.91
CA GLU A 190 -3.20 15.33 10.59
C GLU A 190 -1.89 15.72 9.92
N TYR A 191 -0.77 15.26 10.45
CA TYR A 191 0.54 15.49 9.83
C TYR A 191 0.59 14.96 8.39
N VAL A 192 0.16 13.71 8.16
CA VAL A 192 0.25 13.09 6.84
C VAL A 192 -0.64 13.80 5.82
N LEU A 193 -1.90 14.11 6.18
CA LEU A 193 -2.82 14.82 5.28
C LEU A 193 -2.39 16.25 4.98
N SER A 194 -1.73 16.93 5.93
CA SER A 194 -1.20 18.29 5.71
C SER A 194 -0.02 18.30 4.73
N LYS A 195 0.75 17.21 4.68
CA LYS A 195 2.01 17.13 3.93
C LYS A 195 1.88 16.42 2.59
N TYR A 196 1.03 15.38 2.49
CA TYR A 196 0.96 14.49 1.34
C TYR A 196 -0.43 14.48 0.70
N LYS A 197 -0.48 14.40 -0.62
CA LYS A 197 -1.71 14.32 -1.41
C LYS A 197 -2.17 12.85 -1.53
N VAL A 198 -2.52 12.23 -0.41
CA VAL A 198 -2.84 10.79 -0.36
C VAL A 198 -4.05 10.39 -1.20
N HIS A 199 -4.95 11.34 -1.53
CA HIS A 199 -6.05 11.13 -2.46
C HIS A 199 -5.60 10.83 -3.91
N LYS A 200 -4.29 11.00 -4.21
CA LYS A 200 -3.68 10.67 -5.50
C LYS A 200 -3.06 9.26 -5.54
N LEU A 201 -3.09 8.51 -4.44
CA LEU A 201 -2.49 7.19 -4.41
C LEU A 201 -3.10 6.24 -5.44
N ARG A 202 -4.43 6.22 -5.58
CA ARG A 202 -5.08 5.36 -6.58
C ARG A 202 -4.68 5.73 -8.01
N ASP A 203 -4.62 7.02 -8.31
CA ASP A 203 -4.27 7.51 -9.66
C ASP A 203 -2.84 7.06 -10.03
N ILE A 204 -1.88 7.25 -9.11
CA ILE A 204 -0.48 6.90 -9.37
C ILE A 204 -0.26 5.39 -9.39
N GLU A 205 -0.94 4.62 -8.54
CA GLU A 205 -0.84 3.16 -8.55
C GLU A 205 -1.45 2.55 -9.80
N ASN A 206 -2.59 3.06 -10.29
CA ASN A 206 -3.16 2.65 -11.57
C ASN A 206 -2.22 2.97 -12.74
N LEU A 207 -1.66 4.19 -12.77
CA LEU A 207 -0.71 4.61 -13.82
C LEU A 207 0.51 3.68 -13.87
N VAL A 208 1.09 3.38 -12.70
CA VAL A 208 2.27 2.49 -12.64
C VAL A 208 1.90 1.06 -12.97
N ALA A 209 0.79 0.53 -12.43
CA ALA A 209 0.31 -0.82 -12.73
C ALA A 209 0.11 -1.02 -14.25
N GLU A 210 -0.50 -0.05 -14.92
CA GLU A 210 -0.66 -0.05 -16.39
C GLU A 210 0.69 0.01 -17.11
N ALA A 211 1.58 0.91 -16.70
CA ALA A 211 2.87 1.10 -17.35
C ALA A 211 3.78 -0.13 -17.27
N VAL A 212 3.74 -0.87 -16.16
CA VAL A 212 4.56 -2.08 -15.95
C VAL A 212 3.76 -3.39 -16.14
N GLN A 213 2.50 -3.30 -16.55
CA GLN A 213 1.61 -4.42 -16.84
C GLN A 213 1.43 -5.42 -15.69
N VAL A 214 1.23 -4.90 -14.49
CA VAL A 214 0.88 -5.70 -13.31
C VAL A 214 -0.51 -5.32 -12.80
N ASN A 215 -1.15 -6.22 -12.05
CA ASN A 215 -2.41 -5.93 -11.38
C ASN A 215 -2.15 -5.40 -9.95
N ILE A 216 -2.96 -4.44 -9.51
CA ILE A 216 -2.99 -4.05 -8.10
C ILE A 216 -3.57 -5.23 -7.31
N PRO A 217 -2.87 -5.76 -6.29
CA PRO A 217 -3.38 -6.85 -5.47
C PRO A 217 -4.72 -6.49 -4.82
N PHE A 218 -5.67 -7.45 -4.78
CA PHE A 218 -7.00 -7.20 -4.22
C PHE A 218 -6.98 -6.73 -2.76
N ASN A 219 -5.95 -7.10 -2.01
CA ASN A 219 -5.70 -6.75 -0.61
C ASN A 219 -4.61 -5.70 -0.43
N ASN A 220 -4.24 -4.98 -1.49
CA ASN A 220 -3.27 -3.89 -1.38
C ASN A 220 -3.76 -2.85 -0.37
N PRO A 221 -2.91 -2.38 0.55
CA PRO A 221 -3.31 -1.31 1.48
C PRO A 221 -3.91 -0.11 0.72
N ILE A 222 -5.05 0.39 1.18
CA ILE A 222 -5.79 1.54 0.65
C ILE A 222 -6.45 1.28 -0.71
N THR A 223 -5.71 0.92 -1.75
CA THR A 223 -6.20 0.94 -3.14
C THR A 223 -6.69 -0.41 -3.62
N GLY A 224 -6.40 -1.48 -2.90
CA GLY A 224 -6.90 -2.81 -3.20
C GLY A 224 -8.43 -2.88 -3.16
N PHE A 225 -9.02 -3.70 -4.02
CA PHE A 225 -10.48 -3.85 -4.11
C PHE A 225 -11.15 -4.16 -2.77
N CYS A 226 -10.48 -4.95 -1.91
CA CYS A 226 -11.02 -5.35 -0.61
C CYS A 226 -10.66 -4.41 0.55
N ALA A 227 -9.85 -3.37 0.34
CA ALA A 227 -9.31 -2.53 1.42
C ALA A 227 -10.40 -1.90 2.31
N PHE A 228 -11.52 -1.47 1.71
CA PHE A 228 -12.66 -0.89 2.42
C PHE A 228 -13.95 -1.66 2.13
N THR A 229 -13.86 -3.00 2.06
CA THR A 229 -14.99 -3.87 1.75
C THR A 229 -15.37 -4.72 2.96
N HIS A 230 -16.64 -4.68 3.35
CA HIS A 230 -17.20 -5.46 4.46
C HIS A 230 -18.23 -6.46 3.94
N LYS A 231 -18.17 -7.73 4.40
CA LYS A 231 -19.05 -8.83 3.95
C LYS A 231 -19.97 -9.36 5.05
N ALA A 232 -19.46 -9.50 6.27
CA ALA A 232 -20.22 -10.11 7.35
C ALA A 232 -21.31 -9.19 7.88
N GLY A 233 -22.53 -9.71 8.09
CA GLY A 233 -23.67 -8.91 8.53
C GLY A 233 -23.46 -8.17 9.85
N ILE A 234 -22.71 -8.77 10.78
CA ILE A 234 -22.38 -8.12 12.07
C ILE A 234 -21.44 -6.92 11.85
N HIS A 235 -20.46 -7.05 10.96
CA HIS A 235 -19.56 -5.96 10.59
C HIS A 235 -20.31 -4.87 9.83
N ALA A 236 -21.14 -5.23 8.86
CA ALA A 236 -21.93 -4.27 8.08
C ALA A 236 -22.85 -3.44 8.99
N LYS A 237 -23.51 -4.06 9.96
CA LYS A 237 -24.35 -3.33 10.94
C LYS A 237 -23.54 -2.30 11.73
N ALA A 238 -22.38 -2.69 12.24
CA ALA A 238 -21.54 -1.82 13.06
C ALA A 238 -20.94 -0.67 12.23
N ILE A 239 -20.45 -0.96 11.03
CA ILE A 239 -19.89 0.04 10.08
C ILE A 239 -20.96 1.07 9.66
N LEU A 240 -22.21 0.65 9.42
CA LEU A 240 -23.30 1.56 9.08
C LEU A 240 -23.65 2.47 10.25
N ALA A 241 -23.54 1.98 11.48
CA ALA A 241 -23.77 2.79 12.68
C ALA A 241 -22.60 3.73 12.97
N ASN A 242 -21.37 3.22 12.93
CA ASN A 242 -20.14 3.99 13.11
C ASN A 242 -18.95 3.29 12.42
N PRO A 243 -18.40 3.87 11.35
CA PRO A 243 -17.25 3.31 10.64
C PRO A 243 -16.03 2.98 11.51
N SER A 244 -15.77 3.78 12.54
CA SER A 244 -14.60 3.57 13.43
C SER A 244 -14.65 2.27 14.22
N THR A 245 -15.78 1.51 14.19
CA THR A 245 -15.85 0.20 14.82
C THR A 245 -14.96 -0.86 14.15
N TYR A 246 -14.70 -0.72 12.86
CA TYR A 246 -13.89 -1.70 12.09
C TYR A 246 -12.92 -1.06 11.09
N GLU A 247 -12.84 0.27 11.03
CA GLU A 247 -11.92 0.99 10.16
C GLU A 247 -11.06 1.96 10.97
N ILE A 248 -9.75 1.83 10.85
CA ILE A 248 -8.78 2.79 11.38
C ILE A 248 -8.41 3.86 10.35
N LEU A 249 -8.61 3.57 9.06
CA LEU A 249 -8.39 4.48 7.94
C LEU A 249 -9.75 4.92 7.38
N SER A 250 -9.88 6.20 7.03
CA SER A 250 -11.08 6.69 6.36
C SER A 250 -10.90 6.64 4.84
N PRO A 251 -11.75 5.93 4.07
CA PRO A 251 -11.63 5.90 2.62
C PRO A 251 -11.71 7.29 1.99
N SER A 252 -12.44 8.24 2.59
CA SER A 252 -12.56 9.61 2.09
C SER A 252 -11.24 10.38 2.06
N ASP A 253 -10.27 10.07 2.94
CA ASP A 253 -8.94 10.68 2.93
C ASP A 253 -8.18 10.38 1.62
N PHE A 254 -8.52 9.26 1.01
CA PHE A 254 -7.90 8.75 -0.21
C PHE A 254 -8.75 8.98 -1.46
N GLY A 255 -9.85 9.74 -1.34
CA GLY A 255 -10.81 9.92 -2.44
C GLY A 255 -11.55 8.63 -2.82
N LEU A 256 -11.68 7.70 -1.87
CA LEU A 256 -12.32 6.41 -2.05
C LEU A 256 -13.63 6.31 -1.28
N THR A 257 -14.41 5.28 -1.57
CA THR A 257 -15.67 4.99 -0.90
C THR A 257 -15.62 3.59 -0.26
N ARG A 258 -16.37 3.44 0.82
CA ARG A 258 -16.61 2.15 1.46
C ARG A 258 -17.59 1.33 0.64
N TYR A 259 -17.36 0.03 0.59
CA TYR A 259 -18.26 -0.90 -0.05
C TYR A 259 -18.72 -2.00 0.92
N ILE A 260 -20.05 -2.16 1.04
CA ILE A 260 -20.64 -3.26 1.79
C ILE A 260 -21.10 -4.31 0.79
N HIS A 261 -20.54 -5.49 0.86
CA HIS A 261 -20.85 -6.56 -0.06
C HIS A 261 -22.13 -7.29 0.38
N PHE A 262 -23.21 -7.12 -0.38
CA PHE A 262 -24.53 -7.71 -0.05
C PHE A 262 -24.83 -8.99 -0.83
N ALA A 263 -24.01 -9.39 -1.77
CA ALA A 263 -24.28 -10.47 -2.71
C ALA A 263 -23.63 -11.78 -2.27
N ASN A 264 -23.87 -12.23 -1.02
CA ASN A 264 -23.30 -13.50 -0.53
C ASN A 264 -24.14 -14.11 0.62
N ARG A 265 -23.87 -15.39 0.93
CA ARG A 265 -24.57 -16.13 2.01
C ARG A 265 -24.41 -15.54 3.42
N LEU A 266 -23.40 -14.69 3.62
CA LEU A 266 -23.13 -14.03 4.91
C LEU A 266 -23.80 -12.65 5.02
N THR A 267 -24.52 -12.22 3.99
CA THR A 267 -25.21 -10.92 3.95
C THR A 267 -26.18 -10.80 5.12
N GLY A 268 -26.08 -9.69 5.85
CA GLY A 268 -27.01 -9.35 6.92
C GLY A 268 -28.16 -8.47 6.39
N TRP A 269 -29.33 -8.55 7.01
CA TRP A 269 -30.51 -7.79 6.61
C TRP A 269 -30.29 -6.25 6.71
N ASN A 270 -29.43 -5.77 7.62
CA ASN A 270 -29.07 -4.35 7.71
C ASN A 270 -28.34 -3.85 6.45
N ALA A 271 -27.51 -4.68 5.82
CA ALA A 271 -26.85 -4.34 4.56
C ALA A 271 -27.89 -4.26 3.42
N ILE A 272 -28.84 -5.17 3.39
CA ILE A 272 -29.95 -5.13 2.42
C ILE A 272 -30.85 -3.91 2.65
N LYS A 273 -31.19 -3.58 3.90
CA LYS A 273 -31.95 -2.37 4.23
C LYS A 273 -31.23 -1.10 3.70
N SER A 274 -29.94 -0.99 3.97
CA SER A 274 -29.12 0.13 3.42
C SER A 274 -29.14 0.16 1.89
N ARG A 275 -29.17 -0.99 1.21
CA ARG A 275 -29.27 -1.03 -0.24
C ARG A 275 -30.66 -0.65 -0.75
N VAL A 276 -31.71 -1.06 -0.06
CA VAL A 276 -33.10 -0.65 -0.33
C VAL A 276 -33.22 0.87 -0.27
N ASP A 277 -32.65 1.50 0.78
CA ASP A 277 -32.61 2.97 0.93
C ASP A 277 -31.84 3.64 -0.21
N GLN A 278 -30.69 3.09 -0.63
CA GLN A 278 -29.91 3.59 -1.77
C GLN A 278 -30.66 3.50 -3.11
N LEU A 279 -31.52 2.51 -3.24
CA LEU A 279 -32.39 2.34 -4.42
C LEU A 279 -33.65 3.22 -4.35
N ASN A 280 -33.82 4.04 -3.29
CA ASN A 280 -35.01 4.83 -3.00
C ASN A 280 -36.30 3.99 -2.94
N LEU A 281 -36.18 2.76 -2.40
CA LEU A 281 -37.30 1.86 -2.17
C LEU A 281 -37.66 1.82 -0.67
N HIS A 282 -38.87 1.39 -0.36
CA HIS A 282 -39.36 1.29 1.02
C HIS A 282 -39.79 -0.15 1.34
N LEU A 283 -39.04 -0.79 2.23
CA LEU A 283 -39.38 -2.11 2.80
C LEU A 283 -39.31 -2.05 4.32
N THR A 284 -40.21 -2.76 4.99
CA THR A 284 -40.14 -2.91 6.45
C THR A 284 -38.92 -3.77 6.85
N ASP A 285 -38.58 -3.77 8.13
CA ASP A 285 -37.47 -4.59 8.65
C ASP A 285 -37.72 -6.09 8.42
N GLU A 286 -38.99 -6.54 8.56
CA GLU A 286 -39.40 -7.92 8.28
C GLU A 286 -39.24 -8.26 6.81
N GLN A 287 -39.67 -7.40 5.91
CA GLN A 287 -39.49 -7.54 4.45
C GLN A 287 -38.01 -7.58 4.06
N CYS A 288 -37.19 -6.71 4.66
CA CYS A 288 -35.73 -6.75 4.45
C CYS A 288 -35.12 -8.07 4.90
N LYS A 289 -35.58 -8.66 6.00
CA LYS A 289 -35.15 -9.98 6.46
C LYS A 289 -35.55 -11.08 5.47
N GLU A 290 -36.77 -11.00 4.94
CA GLU A 290 -37.26 -11.97 3.95
C GLU A 290 -36.47 -11.93 2.65
N VAL A 291 -36.24 -10.74 2.08
CA VAL A 291 -35.39 -10.54 0.90
C VAL A 291 -33.98 -11.05 1.17
N THR A 292 -33.42 -10.77 2.36
CA THR A 292 -32.11 -11.28 2.76
C THR A 292 -32.04 -12.81 2.72
N ASN A 293 -33.09 -13.49 3.16
CA ASN A 293 -33.16 -14.95 3.12
C ASN A 293 -33.22 -15.49 1.68
N LYS A 294 -33.92 -14.80 0.76
CA LYS A 294 -33.91 -15.15 -0.67
C LYS A 294 -32.51 -15.01 -1.26
N ILE A 295 -31.83 -13.89 -1.00
CA ILE A 295 -30.46 -13.63 -1.47
C ILE A 295 -29.49 -14.69 -0.94
N LYS A 296 -29.57 -15.05 0.35
CA LYS A 296 -28.72 -16.10 0.93
C LYS A 296 -28.90 -17.45 0.24
N LYS A 297 -30.13 -17.87 0.05
CA LYS A 297 -30.45 -19.14 -0.63
C LYS A 297 -29.89 -19.18 -2.05
N LEU A 298 -30.00 -18.09 -2.79
CA LEU A 298 -29.41 -17.99 -4.13
C LEU A 298 -27.88 -17.94 -4.08
N GLY A 299 -27.30 -17.24 -3.10
CA GLY A 299 -25.86 -17.17 -2.87
C GLY A 299 -25.21 -18.49 -2.46
N ASP A 300 -26.00 -19.47 -1.96
CA ASP A 300 -25.55 -20.84 -1.71
C ASP A 300 -25.46 -21.67 -3.01
N VAL A 301 -26.21 -21.29 -4.04
CA VAL A 301 -26.28 -22.01 -5.32
C VAL A 301 -25.29 -21.44 -6.35
N ARG A 302 -25.16 -20.11 -6.42
CA ARG A 302 -24.26 -19.43 -7.35
C ARG A 302 -23.72 -18.13 -6.77
N GLN A 303 -22.61 -17.66 -7.31
CA GLN A 303 -22.12 -16.33 -7.00
C GLN A 303 -23.10 -15.28 -7.56
N LEU A 304 -23.47 -14.32 -6.72
CA LEU A 304 -24.31 -13.17 -7.08
C LEU A 304 -23.44 -11.95 -7.27
N ASN A 305 -23.84 -11.08 -8.20
CA ASN A 305 -23.29 -9.72 -8.34
C ASN A 305 -24.28 -8.70 -7.77
N ILE A 306 -23.93 -7.41 -7.82
CA ILE A 306 -24.76 -6.35 -7.27
C ILE A 306 -26.08 -6.19 -8.05
N ASP A 307 -26.05 -6.37 -9.37
CA ASP A 307 -27.23 -6.24 -10.24
C ASP A 307 -28.22 -7.36 -9.97
N ASP A 308 -27.74 -8.58 -9.68
CA ASP A 308 -28.58 -9.70 -9.24
C ASP A 308 -29.36 -9.34 -7.97
N VAL A 309 -28.64 -8.75 -6.98
CA VAL A 309 -29.24 -8.36 -5.70
C VAL A 309 -30.23 -7.22 -5.89
N ASP A 310 -29.91 -6.25 -6.70
CA ASP A 310 -30.79 -5.14 -7.00
C ASP A 310 -32.07 -5.59 -7.70
N SER A 311 -31.96 -6.54 -8.63
CA SER A 311 -33.12 -7.14 -9.28
C SER A 311 -34.01 -7.88 -8.26
N ILE A 312 -33.43 -8.71 -7.41
CA ILE A 312 -34.17 -9.44 -6.36
C ILE A 312 -34.92 -8.47 -5.42
N ILE A 313 -34.27 -7.37 -5.03
CA ILE A 313 -34.90 -6.35 -4.18
C ILE A 313 -36.06 -5.65 -4.90
N LYS A 314 -35.86 -5.25 -6.16
CA LYS A 314 -36.88 -4.57 -6.97
C LYS A 314 -38.08 -5.48 -7.25
N ASP A 315 -37.82 -6.72 -7.65
CA ASP A 315 -38.89 -7.71 -7.90
C ASP A 315 -39.71 -7.96 -6.63
N PHE A 316 -39.03 -8.15 -5.49
CA PHE A 316 -39.71 -8.30 -4.21
C PHE A 316 -40.57 -7.09 -3.84
N HIS A 317 -40.05 -5.86 -4.04
CA HIS A 317 -40.78 -4.65 -3.79
C HIS A 317 -42.01 -4.51 -4.73
N ALA A 318 -41.88 -4.89 -6.00
CA ALA A 318 -42.97 -4.86 -6.97
C ALA A 318 -44.07 -5.86 -6.60
N ASP A 319 -43.71 -7.10 -6.22
CA ASP A 319 -44.66 -8.13 -5.77
C ASP A 319 -45.50 -7.65 -4.55
N MET A 320 -44.87 -6.94 -3.61
CA MET A 320 -45.53 -6.39 -2.42
C MET A 320 -46.41 -5.17 -2.73
N SER A 321 -46.10 -4.45 -3.81
CA SER A 321 -46.84 -3.24 -4.21
C SER A 321 -48.04 -3.55 -5.13
N THR A 322 -48.13 -4.79 -5.64
CA THR A 322 -49.25 -5.23 -6.45
C THR A 322 -50.40 -5.73 -5.57
N PRO A 323 -51.59 -5.09 -5.58
CA PRO A 323 -52.72 -5.60 -4.82
C PRO A 323 -53.09 -7.01 -5.29
N LEU A 324 -53.19 -7.96 -4.39
CA LEU A 324 -53.77 -9.29 -4.68
C LEU A 324 -55.17 -9.08 -5.28
N LEU A 325 -55.30 -9.20 -6.58
CA LEU A 325 -56.61 -9.43 -7.20
C LEU A 325 -57.16 -10.71 -6.61
N LYS A 326 -58.10 -10.56 -5.67
CA LYS A 326 -58.88 -11.70 -5.15
C LYS A 326 -59.61 -12.33 -6.35
N SER A 327 -59.19 -13.47 -6.76
CA SER A 327 -59.95 -14.33 -7.69
C SER A 327 -61.20 -14.84 -6.93
N ASN A 328 -62.27 -14.05 -7.00
CA ASN A 328 -63.61 -14.58 -6.78
C ASN A 328 -64.03 -15.27 -8.11
N GLY A 329 -63.72 -16.53 -8.18
CA GLY A 329 -64.22 -17.45 -9.17
C GLY A 329 -64.92 -18.56 -8.40
N ALA A 330 -66.18 -18.34 -8.07
CA ALA A 330 -67.10 -19.42 -7.72
C ALA A 330 -67.36 -20.17 -9.04
N GLU A 331 -66.76 -21.33 -9.20
CA GLU A 331 -67.22 -22.31 -10.18
C GLU A 331 -68.40 -23.08 -9.57
N GLU A 332 -69.60 -22.81 -10.15
CA GLU A 332 -70.78 -23.65 -10.01
C GLU A 332 -70.51 -25.00 -10.67
N GLU A 333 -70.54 -26.09 -9.90
CA GLU A 333 -70.58 -27.47 -10.43
C GLU A 333 -71.87 -27.74 -11.19
N PRO A 334 -71.86 -28.27 -12.43
CA PRO A 334 -73.06 -28.74 -13.09
C PRO A 334 -73.49 -30.10 -12.58
N ASP A 335 -74.71 -30.14 -12.11
CA ASP A 335 -75.47 -31.30 -11.62
C ASP A 335 -75.59 -32.37 -12.72
N VAL A 336 -74.88 -33.48 -12.62
CA VAL A 336 -75.05 -34.65 -13.54
C VAL A 336 -76.03 -35.64 -12.98
N LYS A 337 -77.25 -35.54 -13.49
CA LYS A 337 -78.29 -36.57 -13.28
C LYS A 337 -77.82 -37.92 -13.77
N LYS A 338 -77.84 -38.89 -12.87
CA LYS A 338 -77.77 -40.32 -13.17
C LYS A 338 -78.99 -40.73 -14.01
N GLN A 339 -78.82 -41.26 -15.21
CA GLN A 339 -79.78 -42.17 -15.87
C GLN A 339 -79.15 -43.55 -15.91
N LYS A 340 -79.90 -44.47 -15.29
CA LYS A 340 -79.77 -45.92 -15.44
C LYS A 340 -80.24 -46.36 -16.83
N VAL A 341 -79.46 -47.19 -17.45
CA VAL A 341 -79.84 -48.53 -17.99
C VAL A 341 -78.55 -49.32 -18.20
#